data_f329861845b1bfdfb6c4650ae5f7a0d1
#
_entry.id   f329861845b1bfdfb6c4650ae5f7a0d1
#
_cell.length_a   1.000
_cell.length_b   1.000
_cell.length_c   1.000
_cell.angle_alpha   90.00
_cell.angle_beta   90.00
_cell.angle_gamma   90.00
#
_symmetry.space_group_name_H-M   'P 1'
#
loop_
_entity.id
_entity.type
_entity.pdbx_description
1 polymer ?
#
loop_
_entity_poly.entity_id
_entity_poly.type
_entity_poly.pdbx_seq_one_letter_code
_entity_poly.pdbx_strand_id
1 'polypeptide(L)'
;MNLLPKVTLLIAVSLAVGCANLEQDSDWTAEELHVEARKHLNAKDWERAIEYYYRLEQRYPYGKHAEQSQLELIYAYYSDNKFELAISTANDFIRIYPTHSRVDYAHYLRALAMFDTSTSLIDRLTRANPVKRDTSPAKESFKAFQELVTQFPKSTYVAAAQRRMSEILDVIAEHEINVSHYYLRKGAHVAALARAKYVIENYPEASTIEDALEIMLSVYKKMNFKNLYDDTMRVLEQNFPNNGYLLLNTK
;
A
#
# COMPACT_ATOMS: atom_id res chain seq x y z
N MET A 1 22.34 -50.96 -37.72
CA MET A 1 21.17 -51.11 -36.83
C MET A 1 20.69 -49.69 -36.47
N ASN A 2 19.59 -49.24 -37.12
CA ASN A 2 19.19 -47.83 -37.25
C ASN A 2 18.32 -47.40 -36.09
N LEU A 3 18.90 -46.66 -35.13
CA LEU A 3 18.18 -46.02 -34.01
C LEU A 3 17.81 -44.54 -34.27
N LEU A 4 18.35 -43.92 -35.33
CA LEU A 4 18.12 -42.52 -35.67
C LEU A 4 16.70 -42.13 -36.09
N PRO A 5 15.88 -42.91 -36.82
CA PRO A 5 14.58 -42.44 -37.27
C PRO A 5 13.48 -42.47 -36.16
N LYS A 6 13.70 -43.22 -35.06
CA LYS A 6 12.70 -43.30 -33.96
C LYS A 6 12.79 -42.16 -32.99
N VAL A 7 13.97 -41.53 -32.80
CA VAL A 7 14.17 -40.38 -31.90
C VAL A 7 13.68 -39.10 -32.56
N THR A 8 13.84 -38.94 -33.86
CA THR A 8 13.33 -37.77 -34.62
C THR A 8 11.80 -37.72 -34.65
N LEU A 9 11.12 -38.87 -34.68
CA LEU A 9 9.65 -38.91 -34.66
C LEU A 9 9.07 -38.53 -33.27
N LEU A 10 9.74 -38.89 -32.19
CA LEU A 10 9.31 -38.53 -30.83
C LEU A 10 9.46 -37.02 -30.52
N ILE A 11 10.48 -36.38 -31.07
CA ILE A 11 10.69 -34.93 -30.90
C ILE A 11 9.69 -34.12 -31.74
N ALA A 12 9.28 -34.61 -32.89
CA ALA A 12 8.27 -33.92 -33.74
C ALA A 12 6.85 -33.96 -33.11
N VAL A 13 6.51 -34.99 -32.35
CA VAL A 13 5.19 -35.11 -31.67
C VAL A 13 5.11 -34.19 -30.44
N SER A 14 6.24 -33.96 -29.74
CA SER A 14 6.24 -33.08 -28.56
C SER A 14 6.12 -31.55 -28.87
N LEU A 15 6.40 -31.15 -30.11
CA LEU A 15 6.28 -29.77 -30.57
C LEU A 15 4.84 -29.40 -31.05
N ALA A 16 3.97 -30.39 -31.30
CA ALA A 16 2.63 -30.15 -31.80
C ALA A 16 1.58 -29.94 -30.71
N VAL A 17 1.89 -30.19 -29.44
CA VAL A 17 0.92 -30.04 -28.31
C VAL A 17 0.85 -28.63 -27.77
N GLY A 18 1.77 -27.72 -28.12
CA GLY A 18 1.85 -26.35 -27.58
C GLY A 18 0.92 -25.32 -28.22
N CYS A 19 0.29 -25.61 -29.37
CA CYS A 19 -0.51 -24.61 -30.10
C CYS A 19 -2.03 -24.82 -30.06
N ALA A 20 -2.56 -25.82 -29.34
CA ALA A 20 -3.95 -26.20 -29.42
C ALA A 20 -4.92 -25.36 -28.56
N ASN A 21 -4.44 -24.42 -27.73
CA ASN A 21 -5.31 -23.63 -26.83
C ASN A 21 -5.52 -22.17 -27.27
N LEU A 22 -4.97 -21.74 -28.40
CA LEU A 22 -5.05 -20.34 -28.84
C LEU A 22 -6.23 -20.04 -29.77
N GLU A 23 -6.92 -21.06 -30.31
CA GLU A 23 -8.02 -20.86 -31.26
C GLU A 23 -9.43 -21.02 -30.67
N GLN A 24 -9.57 -21.50 -29.41
CA GLN A 24 -10.85 -21.91 -28.86
C GLN A 24 -11.79 -20.75 -28.47
N ASP A 25 -11.28 -19.52 -28.36
CA ASP A 25 -12.04 -18.35 -27.94
C ASP A 25 -12.02 -17.18 -28.95
N SER A 26 -11.60 -17.45 -30.20
CA SER A 26 -11.54 -16.45 -31.27
C SER A 26 -12.90 -15.80 -31.56
N ASP A 27 -13.98 -16.54 -31.39
CA ASP A 27 -15.34 -16.12 -31.70
C ASP A 27 -16.18 -15.73 -30.48
N TRP A 28 -15.57 -15.71 -29.28
CA TRP A 28 -16.29 -15.38 -28.05
C TRP A 28 -16.78 -13.92 -28.03
N THR A 29 -18.01 -13.75 -27.61
CA THR A 29 -18.64 -12.45 -27.35
C THR A 29 -18.02 -11.78 -26.10
N ALA A 30 -18.28 -10.48 -25.92
CA ALA A 30 -17.87 -9.76 -24.72
C ALA A 30 -18.44 -10.38 -23.43
N GLU A 31 -19.66 -10.92 -23.49
CA GLU A 31 -20.29 -11.59 -22.35
C GLU A 31 -19.58 -12.90 -22.00
N GLU A 32 -19.27 -13.74 -22.98
CA GLU A 32 -18.56 -15.01 -22.78
C GLU A 32 -17.15 -14.81 -22.21
N LEU A 33 -16.39 -13.84 -22.75
CA LEU A 33 -15.08 -13.48 -22.22
C LEU A 33 -15.19 -12.97 -20.77
N HIS A 34 -16.18 -12.15 -20.48
CA HIS A 34 -16.39 -11.63 -19.12
C HIS A 34 -16.78 -12.73 -18.13
N VAL A 35 -17.66 -13.66 -18.53
CA VAL A 35 -18.08 -14.79 -17.69
C VAL A 35 -16.87 -15.67 -17.35
N GLU A 36 -16.03 -16.02 -18.33
CA GLU A 36 -14.86 -16.86 -18.10
C GLU A 36 -13.80 -16.13 -17.25
N ALA A 37 -13.55 -14.83 -17.51
CA ALA A 37 -12.68 -14.02 -16.67
C ALA A 37 -13.14 -14.02 -15.20
N ARG A 38 -14.44 -13.83 -14.95
CA ARG A 38 -15.01 -13.88 -13.59
C ARG A 38 -14.94 -15.24 -12.95
N LYS A 39 -15.06 -16.31 -13.69
CA LYS A 39 -14.88 -17.67 -13.19
C LYS A 39 -13.46 -17.86 -12.62
N HIS A 40 -12.43 -17.44 -13.36
CA HIS A 40 -11.05 -17.46 -12.90
C HIS A 40 -10.81 -16.50 -11.74
N LEU A 41 -11.39 -15.29 -11.76
CA LEU A 41 -11.34 -14.33 -10.67
C LEU A 41 -11.87 -14.92 -9.36
N ASN A 42 -13.03 -15.59 -9.41
CA ASN A 42 -13.66 -16.23 -8.26
C ASN A 42 -12.87 -17.44 -7.76
N ALA A 43 -12.17 -18.13 -8.66
CA ALA A 43 -11.26 -19.22 -8.32
C ALA A 43 -9.90 -18.73 -7.80
N LYS A 44 -9.67 -17.40 -7.73
CA LYS A 44 -8.40 -16.75 -7.38
C LYS A 44 -7.25 -17.13 -8.34
N ASP A 45 -7.58 -17.53 -9.55
CA ASP A 45 -6.64 -17.72 -10.65
C ASP A 45 -6.45 -16.38 -11.35
N TRP A 46 -5.68 -15.52 -10.69
CA TRP A 46 -5.53 -14.12 -11.09
C TRP A 46 -4.91 -13.96 -12.46
N GLU A 47 -3.95 -14.80 -12.80
CA GLU A 47 -3.23 -14.74 -14.07
C GLU A 47 -4.18 -14.99 -15.24
N ARG A 48 -5.00 -16.04 -15.18
CA ARG A 48 -5.99 -16.31 -16.22
C ARG A 48 -7.11 -15.30 -16.25
N ALA A 49 -7.57 -14.80 -15.08
CA ALA A 49 -8.57 -13.73 -15.03
C ALA A 49 -8.06 -12.48 -15.76
N ILE A 50 -6.81 -12.07 -15.49
CA ILE A 50 -6.16 -10.93 -16.16
C ILE A 50 -6.09 -11.16 -17.68
N GLU A 51 -5.71 -12.36 -18.12
CA GLU A 51 -5.63 -12.70 -19.53
C GLU A 51 -6.98 -12.53 -20.25
N TYR A 52 -8.07 -13.06 -19.69
CA TYR A 52 -9.41 -12.95 -20.27
C TYR A 52 -9.95 -11.51 -20.25
N TYR A 53 -9.73 -10.75 -19.18
CA TYR A 53 -10.09 -9.31 -19.15
C TYR A 53 -9.31 -8.52 -20.20
N TYR A 54 -8.03 -8.79 -20.37
CA TYR A 54 -7.23 -8.14 -21.39
C TYR A 54 -7.70 -8.46 -22.81
N ARG A 55 -8.07 -9.72 -23.10
CA ARG A 55 -8.67 -10.11 -24.38
C ARG A 55 -10.00 -9.41 -24.63
N LEU A 56 -10.82 -9.26 -23.57
CA LEU A 56 -12.09 -8.54 -23.66
C LEU A 56 -11.83 -7.07 -23.98
N GLU A 57 -10.92 -6.41 -23.30
CA GLU A 57 -10.57 -5.00 -23.55
C GLU A 57 -10.06 -4.78 -24.98
N GLN A 58 -9.22 -5.69 -25.48
CA GLN A 58 -8.71 -5.60 -26.85
C GLN A 58 -9.78 -5.74 -27.92
N ARG A 59 -10.74 -6.66 -27.72
CA ARG A 59 -11.76 -6.94 -28.74
C ARG A 59 -13.01 -6.05 -28.62
N TYR A 60 -13.38 -5.71 -27.40
CA TYR A 60 -14.59 -5.00 -27.04
C TYR A 60 -14.28 -3.83 -26.10
N PRO A 61 -13.57 -2.80 -26.54
CA PRO A 61 -13.08 -1.72 -25.68
C PRO A 61 -14.19 -0.80 -25.15
N TYR A 62 -15.43 -0.96 -25.60
CA TYR A 62 -16.55 -0.11 -25.22
C TYR A 62 -17.76 -0.91 -24.76
N GLY A 63 -18.58 -0.27 -23.91
CA GLY A 63 -19.84 -0.82 -23.43
C GLY A 63 -19.76 -1.39 -22.03
N LYS A 64 -20.90 -1.84 -21.53
CA LYS A 64 -21.06 -2.24 -20.12
C LYS A 64 -20.07 -3.32 -19.65
N HIS A 65 -19.77 -4.29 -20.51
CA HIS A 65 -18.81 -5.35 -20.16
C HIS A 65 -17.38 -4.82 -20.10
N ALA A 66 -17.00 -3.86 -20.94
CA ALA A 66 -15.68 -3.22 -20.88
C ALA A 66 -15.49 -2.43 -19.59
N GLU A 67 -16.46 -1.60 -19.21
CA GLU A 67 -16.41 -0.81 -17.97
C GLU A 67 -16.29 -1.71 -16.72
N GLN A 68 -17.13 -2.77 -16.65
CA GLN A 68 -17.09 -3.72 -15.55
C GLN A 68 -15.78 -4.52 -15.52
N SER A 69 -15.29 -4.94 -16.68
CA SER A 69 -14.03 -5.69 -16.80
C SER A 69 -12.82 -4.89 -16.35
N GLN A 70 -12.76 -3.59 -16.68
CA GLN A 70 -11.68 -2.74 -16.20
C GLN A 70 -11.65 -2.64 -14.67
N LEU A 71 -12.81 -2.49 -14.01
CA LEU A 71 -12.88 -2.50 -12.54
C LEU A 71 -12.42 -3.84 -11.94
N GLU A 72 -12.83 -4.95 -12.55
CA GLU A 72 -12.46 -6.30 -12.08
C GLU A 72 -10.98 -6.59 -12.40
N LEU A 73 -10.43 -6.02 -13.47
CA LEU A 73 -9.01 -6.10 -13.81
C LEU A 73 -8.13 -5.34 -12.80
N ILE A 74 -8.56 -4.16 -12.33
CA ILE A 74 -7.87 -3.45 -11.24
C ILE A 74 -7.78 -4.34 -10.01
N TYR A 75 -8.88 -5.00 -9.63
CA TYR A 75 -8.91 -5.91 -8.48
C TYR A 75 -8.03 -7.15 -8.71
N ALA A 76 -8.04 -7.72 -9.92
CA ALA A 76 -7.20 -8.88 -10.26
C ALA A 76 -5.72 -8.53 -10.16
N TYR A 77 -5.28 -7.39 -10.71
CA TYR A 77 -3.90 -6.92 -10.58
C TYR A 77 -3.51 -6.68 -9.13
N TYR A 78 -4.37 -6.03 -8.34
CA TYR A 78 -4.13 -5.81 -6.93
C TYR A 78 -3.95 -7.14 -6.17
N SER A 79 -4.86 -8.10 -6.40
CA SER A 79 -4.85 -9.41 -5.73
C SER A 79 -3.66 -10.29 -6.14
N ASP A 80 -3.10 -10.07 -7.32
CA ASP A 80 -1.89 -10.75 -7.83
C ASP A 80 -0.59 -10.00 -7.46
N ASN A 81 -0.68 -9.00 -6.58
CA ASN A 81 0.44 -8.14 -6.16
C ASN A 81 1.12 -7.38 -7.32
N LYS A 82 0.45 -7.23 -8.45
CA LYS A 82 0.87 -6.40 -9.59
C LYS A 82 0.41 -4.95 -9.35
N PHE A 83 0.89 -4.36 -8.26
CA PHE A 83 0.39 -3.07 -7.75
C PHE A 83 0.54 -1.92 -8.75
N GLU A 84 1.65 -1.84 -9.45
CA GLU A 84 1.88 -0.79 -10.46
C GLU A 84 0.85 -0.84 -11.60
N LEU A 85 0.49 -2.05 -12.05
CA LEU A 85 -0.54 -2.25 -13.05
C LEU A 85 -1.93 -1.90 -12.49
N ALA A 86 -2.21 -2.27 -11.24
CA ALA A 86 -3.46 -1.88 -10.57
C ALA A 86 -3.61 -0.35 -10.48
N ILE A 87 -2.54 0.36 -10.10
CA ILE A 87 -2.51 1.83 -10.03
C ILE A 87 -2.74 2.46 -11.40
N SER A 88 -2.02 1.99 -12.43
CA SER A 88 -2.15 2.50 -13.79
C SER A 88 -3.56 2.31 -14.35
N THR A 89 -4.09 1.08 -14.25
CA THR A 89 -5.44 0.75 -14.73
C THR A 89 -6.52 1.52 -13.98
N ALA A 90 -6.35 1.72 -12.66
CA ALA A 90 -7.28 2.53 -11.87
C ALA A 90 -7.26 4.01 -12.28
N ASN A 91 -6.08 4.57 -12.55
CA ASN A 91 -5.96 5.95 -13.03
C ASN A 91 -6.66 6.12 -14.39
N ASP A 92 -6.49 5.16 -15.31
CA ASP A 92 -7.15 5.19 -16.61
C ASP A 92 -8.66 5.07 -16.45
N PHE A 93 -9.16 4.16 -15.61
CA PHE A 93 -10.59 4.03 -15.34
C PHE A 93 -11.20 5.32 -14.77
N ILE A 94 -10.56 5.93 -13.76
CA ILE A 94 -11.02 7.18 -13.13
C ILE A 94 -11.06 8.32 -14.16
N ARG A 95 -10.07 8.38 -15.05
CA ARG A 95 -9.98 9.40 -16.10
C ARG A 95 -11.05 9.23 -17.18
N ILE A 96 -11.32 7.99 -17.59
CA ILE A 96 -12.24 7.67 -18.69
C ILE A 96 -13.69 7.67 -18.20
N TYR A 97 -13.95 7.17 -17.00
CA TYR A 97 -15.27 6.98 -16.41
C TYR A 97 -15.46 7.73 -15.06
N PRO A 98 -15.26 9.06 -15.02
CA PRO A 98 -15.27 9.82 -13.76
C PRO A 98 -16.62 9.83 -13.04
N THR A 99 -17.72 9.56 -13.77
CA THR A 99 -19.10 9.53 -13.24
C THR A 99 -19.66 8.11 -13.08
N HIS A 100 -18.83 7.09 -13.26
CA HIS A 100 -19.26 5.71 -13.11
C HIS A 100 -19.74 5.43 -11.68
N SER A 101 -20.82 4.67 -11.52
CA SER A 101 -21.43 4.39 -10.20
C SER A 101 -20.50 3.74 -9.18
N ARG A 102 -19.39 3.14 -9.61
CA ARG A 102 -18.39 2.48 -8.79
C ARG A 102 -16.98 3.11 -8.96
N VAL A 103 -16.90 4.37 -9.36
CA VAL A 103 -15.61 5.06 -9.49
C VAL A 103 -14.90 5.19 -8.11
N ASP A 104 -15.66 5.29 -7.04
CA ASP A 104 -15.15 5.25 -5.66
C ASP A 104 -14.39 3.96 -5.35
N TYR A 105 -14.82 2.82 -5.90
CA TYR A 105 -14.09 1.55 -5.77
C TYR A 105 -12.73 1.59 -6.49
N ALA A 106 -12.66 2.18 -7.67
CA ALA A 106 -11.40 2.36 -8.38
C ALA A 106 -10.43 3.25 -7.59
N HIS A 107 -10.91 4.36 -7.00
CA HIS A 107 -10.12 5.20 -6.09
C HIS A 107 -9.61 4.41 -4.89
N TYR A 108 -10.46 3.57 -4.30
CA TYR A 108 -10.09 2.75 -3.14
C TYR A 108 -9.01 1.72 -3.48
N LEU A 109 -9.17 0.97 -4.57
CA LEU A 109 -8.17 -0.01 -5.01
C LEU A 109 -6.83 0.64 -5.38
N ARG A 110 -6.88 1.83 -6.04
CA ARG A 110 -5.68 2.61 -6.32
C ARG A 110 -4.92 2.96 -5.04
N ALA A 111 -5.62 3.50 -4.06
CA ALA A 111 -5.02 3.88 -2.78
C ALA A 111 -4.46 2.67 -2.02
N LEU A 112 -5.15 1.52 -2.04
CA LEU A 112 -4.64 0.26 -1.47
C LEU A 112 -3.37 -0.20 -2.17
N ALA A 113 -3.33 -0.23 -3.50
CA ALA A 113 -2.16 -0.64 -4.26
C ALA A 113 -0.95 0.27 -3.98
N MET A 114 -1.17 1.59 -3.86
CA MET A 114 -0.13 2.54 -3.45
C MET A 114 0.37 2.28 -2.04
N PHE A 115 -0.52 1.92 -1.11
CA PHE A 115 -0.16 1.57 0.26
C PHE A 115 0.71 0.31 0.31
N ASP A 116 0.28 -0.76 -0.35
CA ASP A 116 1.00 -2.04 -0.32
C ASP A 116 2.33 -1.98 -1.07
N THR A 117 2.42 -1.18 -2.15
CA THR A 117 3.71 -0.85 -2.78
C THR A 117 4.65 -0.15 -1.78
N SER A 118 4.14 0.83 -1.04
CA SER A 118 4.94 1.56 -0.07
C SER A 118 5.44 0.67 1.07
N THR A 119 4.60 -0.19 1.61
CA THR A 119 4.96 -1.12 2.69
C THR A 119 5.95 -2.18 2.25
N SER A 120 5.79 -2.75 1.06
CA SER A 120 6.71 -3.76 0.52
C SER A 120 8.12 -3.19 0.26
N LEU A 121 8.23 -1.95 -0.18
CA LEU A 121 9.52 -1.25 -0.32
C LEU A 121 10.13 -0.92 1.04
N ILE A 122 9.30 -0.55 2.01
CA ILE A 122 9.71 -0.25 3.38
C ILE A 122 10.33 -1.47 4.06
N ASP A 123 9.70 -2.64 3.97
CA ASP A 123 10.22 -3.90 4.56
C ASP A 123 11.55 -4.33 3.95
N ARG A 124 11.76 -4.09 2.66
CA ARG A 124 13.05 -4.36 2.00
C ARG A 124 14.17 -3.44 2.48
N LEU A 125 13.84 -2.22 2.89
CA LEU A 125 14.80 -1.17 3.28
C LEU A 125 15.02 -1.08 4.79
N THR A 126 14.22 -1.76 5.64
CA THR A 126 14.31 -1.70 7.12
C THR A 126 15.63 -2.19 7.71
N ARG A 127 16.44 -2.91 6.95
CA ARG A 127 17.80 -3.28 7.33
C ARG A 127 18.82 -2.17 7.10
N ALA A 128 18.44 -1.06 6.48
CA ALA A 128 19.28 0.09 6.18
C ALA A 128 19.12 1.21 7.21
N ASN A 129 19.97 2.25 7.12
CA ASN A 129 19.94 3.42 7.99
C ASN A 129 18.54 4.10 7.97
N PRO A 130 17.85 4.26 9.10
CA PRO A 130 16.50 4.83 9.16
C PRO A 130 16.41 6.25 8.56
N VAL A 131 17.48 7.05 8.62
CA VAL A 131 17.52 8.41 8.05
C VAL A 131 17.38 8.42 6.51
N LYS A 132 17.71 7.32 5.85
CA LYS A 132 17.66 7.19 4.39
C LYS A 132 16.33 6.62 3.86
N ARG A 133 15.40 6.27 4.74
CA ARG A 133 14.11 5.71 4.35
C ARG A 133 13.24 6.81 3.76
N ASP A 134 12.76 6.60 2.55
CA ASP A 134 11.82 7.51 1.90
C ASP A 134 10.38 7.20 2.35
N THR A 135 9.71 8.19 2.96
CA THR A 135 8.29 8.11 3.35
C THR A 135 7.35 8.73 2.32
N SER A 136 7.87 9.23 1.20
CA SER A 136 7.04 9.86 0.15
C SER A 136 5.95 8.93 -0.39
N PRO A 137 6.21 7.64 -0.68
CA PRO A 137 5.17 6.73 -1.15
C PRO A 137 4.03 6.55 -0.15
N ALA A 138 4.33 6.50 1.16
CA ALA A 138 3.31 6.43 2.20
C ALA A 138 2.44 7.71 2.24
N LYS A 139 3.06 8.88 2.10
CA LYS A 139 2.34 10.16 2.04
C LYS A 139 1.47 10.27 0.79
N GLU A 140 1.92 9.75 -0.35
CA GLU A 140 1.12 9.69 -1.57
C GLU A 140 -0.09 8.78 -1.43
N SER A 141 0.08 7.61 -0.80
CA SER A 141 -1.03 6.72 -0.47
C SER A 141 -2.04 7.37 0.48
N PHE A 142 -1.56 8.05 1.53
CA PHE A 142 -2.43 8.84 2.42
C PHE A 142 -3.29 9.83 1.65
N LYS A 143 -2.66 10.59 0.75
CA LYS A 143 -3.35 11.57 -0.10
C LYS A 143 -4.41 10.90 -0.98
N ALA A 144 -4.11 9.73 -1.56
CA ALA A 144 -5.06 9.00 -2.39
C ALA A 144 -6.29 8.53 -1.59
N PHE A 145 -6.12 8.06 -0.34
CA PHE A 145 -7.24 7.77 0.55
C PHE A 145 -8.00 9.03 0.96
N GLN A 146 -7.31 10.14 1.24
CA GLN A 146 -7.95 11.42 1.54
C GLN A 146 -8.80 11.94 0.39
N GLU A 147 -8.33 11.80 -0.87
CA GLU A 147 -9.11 12.12 -2.07
C GLU A 147 -10.41 11.31 -2.13
N LEU A 148 -10.35 9.99 -1.87
CA LEU A 148 -11.53 9.14 -1.80
C LEU A 148 -12.54 9.64 -0.76
N VAL A 149 -12.10 9.86 0.47
CA VAL A 149 -12.96 10.29 1.59
C VAL A 149 -13.60 11.65 1.30
N THR A 150 -12.86 12.56 0.67
CA THR A 150 -13.32 13.92 0.37
C THR A 150 -14.29 13.95 -0.80
N GLN A 151 -13.99 13.22 -1.88
CA GLN A 151 -14.81 13.22 -3.10
C GLN A 151 -16.05 12.33 -2.97
N PHE A 152 -15.96 11.24 -2.20
CA PHE A 152 -17.02 10.24 -2.05
C PHE A 152 -17.37 9.99 -0.57
N PRO A 153 -17.84 11.00 0.18
CA PRO A 153 -18.08 10.88 1.63
C PRO A 153 -19.18 9.86 2.01
N LYS A 154 -20.00 9.44 1.04
CA LYS A 154 -21.05 8.42 1.23
C LYS A 154 -20.61 7.03 0.75
N SER A 155 -19.39 6.86 0.28
CA SER A 155 -18.87 5.57 -0.18
C SER A 155 -18.77 4.58 0.98
N THR A 156 -19.07 3.33 0.69
CA THR A 156 -18.91 2.22 1.66
C THR A 156 -17.45 1.98 2.04
N TYR A 157 -16.51 2.51 1.27
CA TYR A 157 -15.06 2.37 1.51
C TYR A 157 -14.48 3.42 2.46
N VAL A 158 -15.24 4.47 2.83
CA VAL A 158 -14.76 5.59 3.67
C VAL A 158 -14.20 5.08 5.00
N ALA A 159 -14.93 4.25 5.72
CA ALA A 159 -14.47 3.73 7.01
C ALA A 159 -13.18 2.88 6.90
N ALA A 160 -13.04 2.12 5.81
CA ALA A 160 -11.82 1.35 5.56
C ALA A 160 -10.65 2.28 5.17
N ALA A 161 -10.91 3.28 4.35
CA ALA A 161 -9.92 4.29 3.96
C ALA A 161 -9.39 5.07 5.17
N GLN A 162 -10.26 5.50 6.08
CA GLN A 162 -9.86 6.21 7.31
C GLN A 162 -8.96 5.35 8.21
N ARG A 163 -9.28 4.06 8.36
CA ARG A 163 -8.39 3.13 9.11
C ARG A 163 -7.01 3.04 8.46
N ARG A 164 -6.93 2.92 7.12
CA ARG A 164 -5.65 2.91 6.41
C ARG A 164 -4.89 4.23 6.53
N MET A 165 -5.59 5.34 6.54
CA MET A 165 -4.97 6.66 6.78
C MET A 165 -4.33 6.71 8.17
N SER A 166 -5.00 6.21 9.20
CA SER A 166 -4.41 6.12 10.56
C SER A 166 -3.16 5.23 10.58
N GLU A 167 -3.23 4.03 9.99
CA GLU A 167 -2.08 3.12 9.88
C GLU A 167 -0.87 3.79 9.17
N ILE A 168 -1.13 4.57 8.12
CA ILE A 168 -0.07 5.29 7.40
C ILE A 168 0.56 6.37 8.28
N LEU A 169 -0.24 7.12 9.03
CA LEU A 169 0.27 8.14 9.95
C LEU A 169 1.14 7.52 11.04
N ASP A 170 0.75 6.37 11.59
CA ASP A 170 1.57 5.61 12.54
C ASP A 170 2.92 5.21 11.95
N VAL A 171 2.93 4.68 10.73
CA VAL A 171 4.18 4.30 10.01
C VAL A 171 5.11 5.50 9.80
N ILE A 172 4.56 6.66 9.43
CA ILE A 172 5.35 7.87 9.22
C ILE A 172 5.89 8.40 10.56
N ALA A 173 5.07 8.41 11.60
CA ALA A 173 5.46 8.84 12.94
C ALA A 173 6.55 7.94 13.53
N GLU A 174 6.41 6.62 13.41
CA GLU A 174 7.41 5.63 13.82
C GLU A 174 8.74 5.85 13.10
N HIS A 175 8.71 6.18 11.80
CA HIS A 175 9.92 6.52 11.07
C HIS A 175 10.63 7.74 11.71
N GLU A 176 9.93 8.81 12.03
CA GLU A 176 10.50 10.01 12.65
C GLU A 176 11.09 9.69 14.04
N ILE A 177 10.44 8.83 14.82
CA ILE A 177 10.98 8.34 16.12
C ILE A 177 12.26 7.53 15.91
N ASN A 178 12.30 6.64 14.92
CA ASN A 178 13.49 5.87 14.59
C ASN A 178 14.67 6.77 14.18
N VAL A 179 14.39 7.83 13.40
CA VAL A 179 15.38 8.88 13.06
C VAL A 179 15.82 9.64 14.30
N SER A 180 14.91 9.97 15.21
CA SER A 180 15.24 10.62 16.49
C SER A 180 16.19 9.78 17.32
N HIS A 181 15.91 8.49 17.50
CA HIS A 181 16.81 7.54 18.19
C HIS A 181 18.18 7.43 17.51
N TYR A 182 18.24 7.45 16.18
CA TYR A 182 19.50 7.48 15.47
C TYR A 182 20.33 8.72 15.85
N TYR A 183 19.71 9.91 15.88
CA TYR A 183 20.40 11.14 16.29
C TYR A 183 20.82 11.12 17.75
N LEU A 184 20.02 10.55 18.66
CA LEU A 184 20.41 10.36 20.06
C LEU A 184 21.69 9.52 20.18
N ARG A 185 21.77 8.40 19.48
CA ARG A 185 22.98 7.55 19.45
C ARG A 185 24.22 8.26 18.88
N LYS A 186 24.01 9.25 18.01
CA LYS A 186 25.10 10.09 17.47
C LYS A 186 25.44 11.30 18.35
N GLY A 187 24.75 11.50 19.48
CA GLY A 187 24.92 12.67 20.33
C GLY A 187 24.35 13.97 19.78
N ALA A 188 23.62 13.90 18.67
CA ALA A 188 22.98 15.06 18.02
C ALA A 188 21.62 15.40 18.66
N HIS A 189 21.65 15.80 19.95
CA HIS A 189 20.47 15.98 20.79
C HIS A 189 19.43 16.97 20.21
N VAL A 190 19.88 18.08 19.62
CA VAL A 190 18.98 19.07 19.01
C VAL A 190 18.23 18.49 17.81
N ALA A 191 18.92 17.69 16.98
CA ALA A 191 18.28 17.03 15.83
C ALA A 191 17.28 15.96 16.28
N ALA A 192 17.61 15.18 17.34
CA ALA A 192 16.69 14.22 17.92
C ALA A 192 15.42 14.90 18.46
N LEU A 193 15.60 15.98 19.23
CA LEU A 193 14.50 16.77 19.77
C LEU A 193 13.58 17.31 18.67
N ALA A 194 14.16 17.83 17.58
CA ALA A 194 13.39 18.37 16.47
C ALA A 194 12.50 17.29 15.82
N ARG A 195 12.98 16.05 15.70
CA ARG A 195 12.18 14.95 15.16
C ARG A 195 11.07 14.52 16.11
N ALA A 196 11.35 14.39 17.41
CA ALA A 196 10.33 14.06 18.40
C ALA A 196 9.21 15.14 18.46
N LYS A 197 9.58 16.43 18.45
CA LYS A 197 8.63 17.52 18.38
C LYS A 197 7.78 17.49 17.12
N TYR A 198 8.41 17.19 15.97
CA TYR A 198 7.70 17.07 14.70
C TYR A 198 6.60 16.01 14.74
N VAL A 199 6.82 14.89 15.44
CA VAL A 199 5.80 13.85 15.65
C VAL A 199 4.62 14.42 16.43
N ILE A 200 4.85 15.10 17.56
CA ILE A 200 3.80 15.65 18.41
C ILE A 200 2.99 16.71 17.66
N GLU A 201 3.65 17.55 16.87
CA GLU A 201 3.00 18.66 16.16
C GLU A 201 2.20 18.19 14.92
N ASN A 202 2.65 17.16 14.22
CA ASN A 202 2.10 16.74 12.93
C ASN A 202 1.30 15.44 12.97
N TYR A 203 1.51 14.60 13.99
CA TYR A 203 0.89 13.27 14.14
C TYR A 203 0.36 13.06 15.56
N PRO A 204 -0.51 13.95 16.09
CA PRO A 204 -0.91 13.96 17.51
C PRO A 204 -1.70 12.71 17.93
N GLU A 205 -2.24 11.95 16.97
CA GLU A 205 -2.99 10.72 17.24
C GLU A 205 -2.16 9.45 16.98
N ALA A 206 -0.86 9.60 16.65
CA ALA A 206 0.01 8.45 16.41
C ALA A 206 0.31 7.69 17.70
N SER A 207 0.42 6.38 17.58
CA SER A 207 0.78 5.48 18.69
C SER A 207 2.15 5.78 19.32
N THR A 208 3.02 6.51 18.62
CA THR A 208 4.39 6.84 19.04
C THR A 208 4.53 8.16 19.80
N ILE A 209 3.41 8.82 20.18
CA ILE A 209 3.44 10.08 20.97
C ILE A 209 4.16 9.88 22.30
N GLU A 210 3.94 8.74 22.97
CA GLU A 210 4.58 8.38 24.23
C GLU A 210 6.11 8.34 24.07
N ASP A 211 6.61 7.66 23.05
CA ASP A 211 8.05 7.61 22.73
C ASP A 211 8.62 8.99 22.41
N ALA A 212 7.87 9.83 21.69
CA ALA A 212 8.29 11.20 21.40
C ALA A 212 8.48 12.03 22.67
N LEU A 213 7.56 11.93 23.63
CA LEU A 213 7.66 12.61 24.92
C LEU A 213 8.86 12.11 25.73
N GLU A 214 9.12 10.79 25.78
CA GLU A 214 10.29 10.22 26.45
C GLU A 214 11.61 10.71 25.86
N ILE A 215 11.69 10.78 24.52
CA ILE A 215 12.85 11.34 23.83
C ILE A 215 13.06 12.81 24.23
N MET A 216 12.01 13.60 24.25
CA MET A 216 12.07 15.02 24.65
C MET A 216 12.56 15.14 26.09
N LEU A 217 12.02 14.37 27.03
CA LEU A 217 12.46 14.35 28.43
C LEU A 217 13.94 13.99 28.56
N SER A 218 14.39 12.95 27.85
CA SER A 218 15.79 12.54 27.83
C SER A 218 16.71 13.67 27.36
N VAL A 219 16.34 14.36 26.29
CA VAL A 219 17.11 15.47 25.73
C VAL A 219 17.10 16.68 26.67
N TYR A 220 15.94 17.09 27.19
CA TYR A 220 15.84 18.23 28.11
C TYR A 220 16.62 18.00 29.40
N LYS A 221 16.56 16.79 29.96
CA LYS A 221 17.38 16.40 31.11
C LYS A 221 18.89 16.54 30.82
N LYS A 222 19.33 16.04 29.67
CA LYS A 222 20.74 16.10 29.26
C LYS A 222 21.23 17.51 28.95
N MET A 223 20.36 18.37 28.40
CA MET A 223 20.67 19.77 28.09
C MET A 223 20.43 20.72 29.26
N ASN A 224 20.00 20.20 30.42
CA ASN A 224 19.66 20.99 31.61
C ASN A 224 18.56 22.02 31.41
N PHE A 225 17.57 21.74 30.53
CA PHE A 225 16.41 22.58 30.30
C PHE A 225 15.28 22.21 31.27
N LYS A 226 15.43 22.60 32.53
CA LYS A 226 14.57 22.17 33.63
C LYS A 226 13.09 22.49 33.39
N ASN A 227 12.75 23.71 33.00
CA ASN A 227 11.33 24.11 32.77
C ASN A 227 10.65 23.27 31.69
N LEU A 228 11.36 23.04 30.56
CA LEU A 228 10.82 22.22 29.47
C LEU A 228 10.70 20.74 29.86
N TYR A 229 11.62 20.26 30.69
CA TYR A 229 11.52 18.90 31.26
C TYR A 229 10.28 18.77 32.15
N ASP A 230 10.08 19.71 33.10
CA ASP A 230 8.96 19.68 34.04
C ASP A 230 7.60 19.82 33.30
N ASP A 231 7.53 20.65 32.28
CA ASP A 231 6.33 20.80 31.43
C ASP A 231 6.02 19.51 30.66
N THR A 232 7.04 18.91 30.02
CA THR A 232 6.86 17.67 29.26
C THR A 232 6.51 16.49 30.18
N MET A 233 7.09 16.46 31.40
CA MET A 233 6.77 15.45 32.41
C MET A 233 5.31 15.50 32.79
N ARG A 234 4.74 16.69 33.03
CA ARG A 234 3.31 16.88 33.33
C ARG A 234 2.42 16.38 32.19
N VAL A 235 2.82 16.63 30.94
CA VAL A 235 2.08 16.11 29.77
C VAL A 235 2.10 14.59 29.72
N LEU A 236 3.27 13.98 29.97
CA LEU A 236 3.40 12.53 30.01
C LEU A 236 2.55 11.90 31.12
N GLU A 237 2.61 12.46 32.35
CA GLU A 237 1.84 12.00 33.51
C GLU A 237 0.33 12.06 33.27
N GLN A 238 -0.15 13.14 32.64
CA GLN A 238 -1.58 13.33 32.39
C GLN A 238 -2.14 12.42 31.32
N ASN A 239 -1.37 12.16 30.27
CA ASN A 239 -1.87 11.41 29.12
C ASN A 239 -1.46 9.92 29.15
N PHE A 240 -0.36 9.58 29.80
CA PHE A 240 0.22 8.22 29.84
C PHE A 240 0.63 7.83 31.27
N PRO A 241 -0.29 7.76 32.24
CA PRO A 241 0.01 7.56 33.66
C PRO A 241 0.70 6.22 33.96
N ASN A 242 0.61 5.24 33.07
CA ASN A 242 1.24 3.93 33.21
C ASN A 242 2.57 3.82 32.46
N ASN A 243 3.11 4.92 31.97
CA ASN A 243 4.37 4.94 31.20
C ASN A 243 5.55 4.45 32.04
N GLY A 244 6.40 3.62 31.40
CA GLY A 244 7.58 3.03 32.04
C GLY A 244 8.64 4.06 32.51
N TYR A 245 8.78 5.17 31.79
CA TYR A 245 9.70 6.25 32.16
C TYR A 245 9.30 6.90 33.48
N LEU A 246 8.00 7.09 33.74
CA LEU A 246 7.48 7.62 35.00
C LEU A 246 7.82 6.67 36.16
N LEU A 247 7.58 5.37 35.98
CA LEU A 247 7.83 4.34 37.02
C LEU A 247 9.28 4.26 37.41
N LEU A 248 10.21 4.59 36.51
CA LEU A 248 11.67 4.57 36.78
C LEU A 248 12.20 5.86 37.41
N ASN A 249 11.53 6.99 37.24
CA ASN A 249 12.00 8.31 37.67
C ASN A 249 11.22 8.90 38.86
N THR A 250 10.18 8.21 39.36
CA THR A 250 9.42 8.58 40.59
C THR A 250 9.96 7.92 41.86
N LYS A 251 11.11 7.26 41.81
CA LYS A 251 11.90 6.80 42.95
C LYS A 251 13.09 7.72 43.17
#